data_627d18c3ba9665f46091a8a767f07189
#
_entry.id   627d18c3ba9665f46091a8a767f07189
#
_cell.length_a   1.000
_cell.length_b   1.000
_cell.length_c   1.000
_cell.angle_alpha   90.00
_cell.angle_beta   90.00
_cell.angle_gamma   90.00
#
_symmetry.space_group_name_H-M   'P 1'
#
loop_
_entity.id
_entity.type
_entity.pdbx_description
1 polymer ?
#
loop_
_entity_poly.entity_id
_entity_poly.type
_entity_poly.pdbx_seq_one_letter_code
_entity_poly.pdbx_strand_id
1 'polypeptide(L)'
;MDVPPISRGFSSRRREQGLADRIPPGQYVTTDFPILSAGPTPQINLEEWTFALQLNGWVLGEWKWAEFQGLPQTTIKTDIHCVTKWSKLDTIWQGVSFDDLLKAVDLGEAPFPYIMAHCDGGYTTNLPVADLIGGKGMIATRYDGSLIPPAHGGPARLLVPHLYFWKSAKWVRRLRFMEEDERGFWESLGYHNHGDPWKEQRYDGD
;
A
#
# COMPACT_ATOMS: atom_id res chain seq x y z
N MET A 1 49.67 27.29 17.66
CA MET A 1 48.58 27.34 16.64
C MET A 1 47.45 26.54 17.21
N ASP A 2 46.49 27.25 17.81
CA ASP A 2 45.29 26.62 18.37
C ASP A 2 44.29 26.30 17.24
N VAL A 3 43.97 25.02 17.10
CA VAL A 3 42.90 24.56 16.21
C VAL A 3 41.58 24.68 16.99
N PRO A 4 40.60 25.47 16.53
CA PRO A 4 39.34 25.59 17.23
C PRO A 4 38.57 24.25 17.18
N PRO A 5 37.88 23.88 18.28
CA PRO A 5 37.08 22.65 18.30
C PRO A 5 35.94 22.75 17.33
N ILE A 6 35.84 21.79 16.40
CA ILE A 6 34.69 21.62 15.49
C ILE A 6 33.51 21.19 16.35
N SER A 7 32.63 22.14 16.69
CA SER A 7 31.34 21.81 17.30
C SER A 7 30.49 21.10 16.27
N ARG A 8 30.34 19.79 16.38
CA ARG A 8 29.27 19.06 15.70
C ARG A 8 27.95 19.52 16.29
N GLY A 9 27.29 20.42 15.56
CA GLY A 9 26.17 21.19 16.07
C GLY A 9 24.93 20.35 16.37
N PHE A 10 24.16 20.88 17.30
CA PHE A 10 22.82 20.43 17.72
C PHE A 10 21.80 20.20 16.58
N SER A 11 22.09 20.61 15.37
CA SER A 11 21.26 20.38 14.17
C SER A 11 21.22 18.91 13.70
N SER A 12 22.25 18.11 13.99
CA SER A 12 22.26 16.68 13.65
C SER A 12 21.30 15.88 14.54
N ARG A 13 21.29 16.14 15.85
CA ARG A 13 20.39 15.45 16.80
C ARG A 13 18.90 15.73 16.55
N ARG A 14 18.54 16.96 16.15
CA ARG A 14 17.15 17.31 15.78
C ARG A 14 16.74 16.66 14.46
N ARG A 15 17.65 16.51 13.50
CA ARG A 15 17.43 15.79 12.25
C ARG A 15 17.31 14.28 12.48
N GLU A 16 18.12 13.72 13.36
CA GLU A 16 18.07 12.30 13.76
C GLU A 16 16.78 11.98 14.54
N GLN A 17 16.33 12.86 15.45
CA GLN A 17 15.06 12.71 16.16
C GLN A 17 13.85 12.79 15.23
N GLY A 18 13.79 13.74 14.31
CA GLY A 18 12.69 13.86 13.34
C GLY A 18 12.64 12.71 12.30
N LEU A 19 13.75 11.98 12.11
CA LEU A 19 13.79 10.76 11.32
C LEU A 19 13.40 9.53 12.14
N ALA A 20 13.77 9.47 13.43
CA ALA A 20 13.43 8.35 14.31
C ALA A 20 11.91 8.13 14.45
N ASP A 21 11.14 9.23 14.47
CA ASP A 21 9.66 9.18 14.54
C ASP A 21 8.98 8.73 13.22
N ARG A 22 9.77 8.60 12.14
CA ARG A 22 9.28 8.20 10.81
C ARG A 22 9.84 6.86 10.33
N ILE A 23 10.80 6.29 11.05
CA ILE A 23 11.47 5.05 10.66
C ILE A 23 11.15 3.98 11.71
N PRO A 24 10.36 2.96 11.37
CA PRO A 24 10.08 1.86 12.27
C PRO A 24 11.37 1.13 12.72
N PRO A 25 11.34 0.40 13.86
CA PRO A 25 12.48 -0.36 14.33
C PRO A 25 13.06 -1.30 13.26
N GLY A 26 14.38 -1.42 13.21
CA GLY A 26 15.08 -2.30 12.27
C GLY A 26 15.04 -1.89 10.80
N GLN A 27 14.53 -0.68 10.46
CA GLN A 27 14.48 -0.15 9.11
C GLN A 27 15.65 0.80 8.82
N TYR A 28 16.05 0.93 7.55
CA TYR A 28 16.96 1.95 7.05
C TYR A 28 16.30 2.77 5.93
N VAL A 29 16.68 4.03 5.79
CA VAL A 29 16.15 4.91 4.73
C VAL A 29 16.87 4.65 3.41
N THR A 30 16.10 4.56 2.33
CA THR A 30 16.64 4.53 0.96
C THR A 30 16.05 5.67 0.12
N THR A 31 16.84 6.17 -0.81
CA THR A 31 16.38 7.08 -1.88
C THR A 31 15.83 6.30 -3.07
N ASP A 32 16.25 5.05 -3.24
CA ASP A 32 15.78 4.17 -4.30
C ASP A 32 14.35 3.69 -4.04
N PHE A 33 13.73 3.16 -5.08
CA PHE A 33 12.49 2.41 -4.95
C PHE A 33 12.75 0.97 -5.40
N PRO A 34 13.16 0.06 -4.48
CA PRO A 34 13.50 -1.30 -4.84
C PRO A 34 12.32 -2.07 -5.46
N ILE A 35 12.60 -2.82 -6.52
CA ILE A 35 11.60 -3.66 -7.18
C ILE A 35 11.71 -5.06 -6.59
N LEU A 36 10.69 -5.46 -5.85
CA LEU A 36 10.53 -6.81 -5.29
C LEU A 36 9.21 -7.39 -5.79
N SER A 37 9.20 -8.63 -6.21
CA SER A 37 8.01 -9.31 -6.72
C SER A 37 8.08 -10.81 -6.47
N ALA A 38 6.92 -11.43 -6.22
CA ALA A 38 6.78 -12.89 -6.07
C ALA A 38 6.73 -13.62 -7.43
N GLY A 39 6.63 -12.88 -8.53
CA GLY A 39 6.54 -13.42 -9.89
C GLY A 39 6.91 -12.40 -10.95
N PRO A 40 6.78 -12.74 -12.23
CA PRO A 40 7.08 -11.85 -13.35
C PRO A 40 6.12 -10.64 -13.36
N THR A 41 6.60 -9.51 -13.88
CA THR A 41 5.76 -8.34 -14.09
C THR A 41 4.76 -8.61 -15.22
N PRO A 42 3.44 -8.55 -14.97
CA PRO A 42 2.43 -8.77 -16.00
C PRO A 42 2.44 -7.61 -17.01
N GLN A 43 2.12 -7.94 -18.26
CA GLN A 43 1.81 -6.94 -19.27
C GLN A 43 0.30 -6.72 -19.29
N ILE A 44 -0.13 -5.54 -18.85
CA ILE A 44 -1.53 -5.21 -18.68
C ILE A 44 -1.97 -4.23 -19.75
N ASN A 45 -2.96 -4.63 -20.56
CA ASN A 45 -3.61 -3.76 -21.51
C ASN A 45 -4.65 -2.88 -20.77
N LEU A 46 -4.52 -1.56 -20.86
CA LEU A 46 -5.44 -0.61 -20.20
C LEU A 46 -6.87 -0.67 -20.80
N GLU A 47 -7.02 -1.05 -22.06
CA GLU A 47 -8.33 -1.19 -22.70
C GLU A 47 -9.16 -2.36 -22.12
N GLU A 48 -8.46 -3.38 -21.59
CA GLU A 48 -9.05 -4.57 -20.98
C GLU A 48 -9.01 -4.51 -19.44
N TRP A 49 -8.34 -3.49 -18.89
CA TRP A 49 -8.21 -3.38 -17.45
C TRP A 49 -9.55 -3.02 -16.81
N THR A 50 -9.89 -3.76 -15.75
CA THR A 50 -11.01 -3.44 -14.85
C THR A 50 -10.57 -3.56 -13.41
N PHE A 51 -11.26 -2.82 -12.53
CA PHE A 51 -11.17 -2.97 -11.09
C PHE A 51 -12.57 -3.17 -10.51
N ALA A 52 -12.74 -4.10 -9.56
CA ALA A 52 -14.04 -4.43 -9.00
C ALA A 52 -14.04 -4.46 -7.46
N LEU A 53 -15.20 -4.09 -6.88
CA LEU A 53 -15.58 -4.44 -5.51
C LEU A 53 -16.54 -5.62 -5.54
N GLN A 54 -16.32 -6.63 -4.69
CA GLN A 54 -17.11 -7.86 -4.67
C GLN A 54 -17.52 -8.25 -3.25
N LEU A 55 -18.72 -8.81 -3.14
CA LEU A 55 -19.29 -9.36 -1.92
C LEU A 55 -19.99 -10.68 -2.23
N ASN A 56 -19.60 -11.79 -1.58
CA ASN A 56 -20.24 -13.10 -1.70
C ASN A 56 -20.44 -13.56 -3.17
N GLY A 57 -19.45 -13.30 -4.02
CA GLY A 57 -19.52 -13.62 -5.45
C GLY A 57 -20.23 -12.59 -6.32
N TRP A 58 -20.91 -11.62 -5.73
CA TRP A 58 -21.58 -10.53 -6.47
C TRP A 58 -20.62 -9.36 -6.69
N VAL A 59 -20.69 -8.75 -7.87
CA VAL A 59 -19.99 -7.51 -8.18
C VAL A 59 -20.85 -6.34 -7.69
N LEU A 60 -20.34 -5.58 -6.72
CA LEU A 60 -20.97 -4.36 -6.21
C LEU A 60 -20.73 -3.17 -7.13
N GLY A 61 -19.55 -3.11 -7.72
CA GLY A 61 -19.14 -2.13 -8.71
C GLY A 61 -17.94 -2.62 -9.48
N GLU A 62 -17.89 -2.30 -10.76
CA GLU A 62 -16.78 -2.57 -11.65
C GLU A 62 -16.53 -1.34 -12.53
N TRP A 63 -15.27 -0.96 -12.67
CA TRP A 63 -14.85 0.20 -13.45
C TRP A 63 -13.78 -0.20 -14.46
N LYS A 64 -13.97 0.19 -15.71
CA LYS A 64 -12.90 0.22 -16.72
C LYS A 64 -11.93 1.35 -16.41
N TRP A 65 -10.76 1.33 -17.04
CA TRP A 65 -9.71 2.32 -16.76
C TRP A 65 -10.19 3.77 -16.81
N ALA A 66 -10.88 4.16 -17.87
CA ALA A 66 -11.37 5.54 -18.03
C ALA A 66 -12.41 5.92 -16.96
N GLU A 67 -13.30 4.99 -16.59
CA GLU A 67 -14.31 5.19 -15.54
C GLU A 67 -13.62 5.33 -14.17
N PHE A 68 -12.63 4.48 -13.88
CA PHE A 68 -11.86 4.52 -12.64
C PHE A 68 -11.08 5.85 -12.50
N GLN A 69 -10.49 6.35 -13.60
CA GLN A 69 -9.83 7.66 -13.62
C GLN A 69 -10.83 8.82 -13.45
N GLY A 70 -12.11 8.63 -13.74
CA GLY A 70 -13.19 9.60 -13.53
C GLY A 70 -13.71 9.67 -12.09
N LEU A 71 -13.39 8.70 -11.23
CA LEU A 71 -13.74 8.74 -9.81
C LEU A 71 -12.96 9.85 -9.09
N PRO A 72 -13.43 10.31 -7.89
CA PRO A 72 -12.70 11.28 -7.09
C PRO A 72 -11.26 10.84 -6.84
N GLN A 73 -10.29 11.70 -7.22
CA GLN A 73 -8.87 11.41 -7.07
C GLN A 73 -8.31 12.12 -5.84
N THR A 74 -7.66 11.34 -4.98
CA THR A 74 -6.99 11.82 -3.77
C THR A 74 -5.47 11.72 -3.97
N THR A 75 -4.74 12.77 -3.54
CA THR A 75 -3.28 12.76 -3.50
C THR A 75 -2.82 12.71 -2.04
N ILE A 76 -1.95 11.76 -1.72
CA ILE A 76 -1.35 11.66 -0.38
C ILE A 76 0.18 11.70 -0.47
N LYS A 77 0.79 12.30 0.54
CA LYS A 77 2.24 12.24 0.78
C LYS A 77 2.46 11.38 2.02
N THR A 78 3.23 10.31 1.89
CA THR A 78 3.41 9.33 2.95
C THR A 78 4.76 8.61 2.86
N ASP A 79 5.14 7.95 3.95
CA ASP A 79 6.28 7.05 4.01
C ASP A 79 5.81 5.61 3.76
N ILE A 80 6.66 4.79 3.18
CA ILE A 80 6.39 3.37 2.96
C ILE A 80 7.53 2.52 3.54
N HIS A 81 7.18 1.36 4.10
CA HIS A 81 8.08 0.49 4.84
C HIS A 81 8.01 -0.94 4.31
N CYS A 82 9.13 -1.50 3.89
CA CYS A 82 9.19 -2.86 3.39
C CYS A 82 9.66 -3.85 4.47
N VAL A 83 9.13 -5.05 4.48
CA VAL A 83 9.58 -6.14 5.36
C VAL A 83 11.07 -6.45 5.19
N THR A 84 11.63 -6.20 4.01
CA THR A 84 13.06 -6.33 3.71
C THR A 84 13.91 -5.17 4.25
N LYS A 85 13.39 -4.45 5.24
CA LYS A 85 14.05 -3.45 6.09
C LYS A 85 14.35 -2.09 5.46
N TRP A 86 13.91 -1.78 4.25
CA TRP A 86 14.02 -0.43 3.71
C TRP A 86 12.75 0.40 3.95
N SER A 87 12.94 1.68 4.18
CA SER A 87 11.90 2.71 4.23
C SER A 87 12.19 3.77 3.19
N LYS A 88 11.18 4.16 2.43
CA LYS A 88 11.23 5.29 1.51
C LYS A 88 10.30 6.38 2.01
N LEU A 89 10.89 7.54 2.29
CA LEU A 89 10.18 8.67 2.86
C LEU A 89 9.64 9.60 1.78
N ASP A 90 8.62 10.39 2.16
CA ASP A 90 8.07 11.48 1.34
C ASP A 90 7.54 11.03 -0.04
N THR A 91 7.04 9.81 -0.16
CA THR A 91 6.44 9.30 -1.40
C THR A 91 5.10 9.96 -1.68
N ILE A 92 4.84 10.32 -2.93
CA ILE A 92 3.60 10.99 -3.35
C ILE A 92 2.80 10.03 -4.22
N TRP A 93 1.56 9.77 -3.81
CA TRP A 93 0.66 8.84 -4.48
C TRP A 93 -0.65 9.52 -4.83
N GLN A 94 -1.24 9.15 -5.97
CA GLN A 94 -2.56 9.61 -6.38
C GLN A 94 -3.40 8.42 -6.84
N GLY A 95 -4.69 8.45 -6.49
CA GLY A 95 -5.65 7.42 -6.85
C GLY A 95 -6.99 7.64 -6.16
N VAL A 96 -7.81 6.59 -6.11
CA VAL A 96 -9.14 6.61 -5.50
C VAL A 96 -9.06 6.07 -4.08
N SER A 97 -9.53 6.83 -3.10
CA SER A 97 -9.59 6.36 -1.70
C SER A 97 -10.59 5.20 -1.55
N PHE A 98 -10.36 4.33 -0.56
CA PHE A 98 -11.31 3.25 -0.29
C PHE A 98 -12.68 3.80 0.13
N ASP A 99 -12.69 4.91 0.88
CA ASP A 99 -13.94 5.59 1.25
C ASP A 99 -14.74 6.08 0.02
N ASP A 100 -14.07 6.57 -1.02
CA ASP A 100 -14.73 7.00 -2.25
C ASP A 100 -15.17 5.83 -3.12
N LEU A 101 -14.47 4.69 -3.07
CA LEU A 101 -14.94 3.44 -3.70
C LEU A 101 -16.24 2.93 -3.05
N LEU A 102 -16.36 2.99 -1.71
CA LEU A 102 -17.61 2.64 -1.00
C LEU A 102 -18.76 3.55 -1.42
N LYS A 103 -18.53 4.86 -1.49
CA LYS A 103 -19.53 5.83 -1.97
C LYS A 103 -19.96 5.57 -3.42
N ALA A 104 -19.00 5.19 -4.28
CA ALA A 104 -19.27 4.93 -5.70
C ALA A 104 -20.19 3.70 -5.92
N VAL A 105 -20.36 2.85 -4.91
CA VAL A 105 -21.28 1.71 -4.91
C VAL A 105 -22.45 1.89 -3.92
N ASP A 106 -22.73 3.13 -3.51
CA ASP A 106 -23.78 3.49 -2.58
C ASP A 106 -23.71 2.77 -1.20
N LEU A 107 -22.51 2.38 -0.78
CA LEU A 107 -22.28 1.82 0.54
C LEU A 107 -21.84 2.94 1.50
N GLY A 108 -22.65 3.18 2.54
CA GLY A 108 -22.29 4.08 3.65
C GLY A 108 -21.21 3.49 4.54
N GLU A 109 -21.24 2.17 4.74
CA GLU A 109 -20.30 1.41 5.56
C GLU A 109 -19.88 0.13 4.82
N ALA A 110 -18.72 -0.39 5.15
CA ALA A 110 -18.28 -1.67 4.59
C ALA A 110 -19.13 -2.82 5.15
N PRO A 111 -19.60 -3.74 4.29
CA PRO A 111 -20.54 -4.78 4.69
C PRO A 111 -19.92 -5.87 5.57
N PHE A 112 -18.60 -6.05 5.51
CA PHE A 112 -17.83 -7.03 6.27
C PHE A 112 -16.53 -6.45 6.80
N PRO A 113 -15.93 -7.03 7.88
CA PRO A 113 -14.76 -6.46 8.55
C PRO A 113 -13.44 -6.68 7.83
N TYR A 114 -13.37 -7.57 6.84
CA TYR A 114 -12.14 -7.89 6.12
C TYR A 114 -12.31 -7.77 4.60
N ILE A 115 -11.19 -7.60 3.91
CA ILE A 115 -11.10 -7.72 2.46
C ILE A 115 -9.95 -8.63 2.05
N MET A 116 -10.10 -9.26 0.89
CA MET A 116 -8.99 -9.87 0.13
C MET A 116 -8.76 -9.05 -1.13
N ALA A 117 -7.54 -8.55 -1.28
CA ALA A 117 -7.07 -7.98 -2.53
C ALA A 117 -6.63 -9.09 -3.48
N HIS A 118 -7.13 -9.08 -4.70
CA HIS A 118 -6.74 -9.99 -5.76
C HIS A 118 -6.04 -9.23 -6.88
N CYS A 119 -4.93 -9.77 -7.35
CA CYS A 119 -4.04 -9.12 -8.30
C CYS A 119 -3.79 -9.98 -9.53
N ASP A 120 -3.37 -9.36 -10.63
CA ASP A 120 -2.84 -10.10 -11.77
C ASP A 120 -1.64 -10.95 -11.31
N GLY A 121 -1.47 -12.12 -11.93
CA GLY A 121 -0.44 -13.09 -11.52
C GLY A 121 -0.79 -13.94 -10.30
N GLY A 122 -2.03 -13.82 -9.77
CA GLY A 122 -2.54 -14.66 -8.69
C GLY A 122 -2.12 -14.25 -7.29
N TYR A 123 -1.42 -13.12 -7.12
CA TYR A 123 -1.07 -12.59 -5.80
C TYR A 123 -2.33 -12.14 -5.05
N THR A 124 -2.37 -12.44 -3.75
CA THR A 124 -3.44 -12.00 -2.84
C THR A 124 -2.85 -11.49 -1.53
N THR A 125 -3.55 -10.57 -0.86
CA THR A 125 -3.28 -10.19 0.53
C THR A 125 -4.58 -9.76 1.21
N ASN A 126 -4.73 -10.17 2.47
CA ASN A 126 -5.88 -9.83 3.30
C ASN A 126 -5.62 -8.55 4.11
N LEU A 127 -6.68 -7.86 4.46
CA LEU A 127 -6.63 -6.64 5.29
C LEU A 127 -7.92 -6.50 6.11
N PRO A 128 -7.84 -6.05 7.36
CA PRO A 128 -8.99 -5.47 8.03
C PRO A 128 -9.49 -4.24 7.28
N VAL A 129 -10.79 -4.08 7.12
CA VAL A 129 -11.40 -2.88 6.54
C VAL A 129 -11.03 -1.62 7.33
N ALA A 130 -10.83 -1.76 8.65
CA ALA A 130 -10.37 -0.67 9.53
C ALA A 130 -9.03 -0.05 9.11
N ASP A 131 -8.21 -0.78 8.33
CA ASP A 131 -6.95 -0.28 7.77
C ASP A 131 -7.10 0.40 6.39
N LEU A 132 -8.32 0.43 5.86
CA LEU A 132 -8.61 1.06 4.56
C LEU A 132 -9.47 2.32 4.68
N ILE A 133 -10.44 2.33 5.60
CA ILE A 133 -11.36 3.45 5.82
C ILE A 133 -10.69 4.64 6.51
N GLY A 134 -11.36 5.81 6.44
CA GLY A 134 -10.86 7.04 7.07
C GLY A 134 -9.63 7.60 6.37
N GLY A 135 -9.51 7.38 5.06
CA GLY A 135 -8.39 7.86 4.24
C GLY A 135 -7.10 7.07 4.39
N LYS A 136 -7.10 5.89 5.04
CA LYS A 136 -5.90 5.07 5.30
C LYS A 136 -5.47 4.24 4.09
N GLY A 137 -6.43 3.84 3.24
CA GLY A 137 -6.17 2.99 2.07
C GLY A 137 -6.69 3.59 0.76
N MET A 138 -6.03 3.28 -0.34
CA MET A 138 -6.44 3.70 -1.67
C MET A 138 -6.01 2.71 -2.76
N ILE A 139 -6.65 2.80 -3.91
CA ILE A 139 -6.15 2.21 -5.15
C ILE A 139 -5.39 3.30 -5.90
N ALA A 140 -4.07 3.25 -5.79
CA ALA A 140 -3.18 4.23 -6.41
C ALA A 140 -2.92 3.89 -7.88
N THR A 141 -2.98 4.89 -8.75
CA THR A 141 -2.68 4.79 -10.19
C THR A 141 -1.48 5.64 -10.59
N ARG A 142 -1.08 6.60 -9.74
CA ARG A 142 0.08 7.46 -9.96
C ARG A 142 1.03 7.47 -8.78
N TYR A 143 2.30 7.60 -9.11
CA TYR A 143 3.40 7.77 -8.18
C TYR A 143 4.26 8.94 -8.68
N ASP A 144 4.53 9.90 -7.81
CA ASP A 144 5.33 11.12 -8.12
C ASP A 144 4.87 11.81 -9.41
N GLY A 145 3.54 12.01 -9.54
CA GLY A 145 2.90 12.68 -10.66
C GLY A 145 2.76 11.87 -11.96
N SER A 146 3.42 10.72 -12.09
CA SER A 146 3.39 9.85 -13.27
C SER A 146 2.57 8.60 -13.05
N LEU A 147 2.10 7.93 -14.11
CA LEU A 147 1.50 6.61 -13.98
C LEU A 147 2.49 5.64 -13.31
N ILE A 148 1.99 4.78 -12.44
CA ILE A 148 2.84 3.80 -11.76
C ILE A 148 3.48 2.87 -12.80
N PRO A 149 4.82 2.75 -12.83
CA PRO A 149 5.48 1.82 -13.73
C PRO A 149 5.03 0.37 -13.48
N PRO A 150 4.93 -0.49 -14.51
CA PRO A 150 4.51 -1.89 -14.35
C PRO A 150 5.27 -2.64 -13.25
N ALA A 151 6.60 -2.47 -13.17
CA ALA A 151 7.43 -3.14 -12.16
C ALA A 151 7.10 -2.71 -10.71
N HIS A 152 6.52 -1.53 -10.53
CA HIS A 152 6.05 -1.01 -9.23
C HIS A 152 4.56 -1.25 -8.97
N GLY A 153 3.87 -2.01 -9.84
CA GLY A 153 2.50 -2.41 -9.64
C GLY A 153 1.47 -1.66 -10.48
N GLY A 154 1.92 -0.91 -11.50
CA GLY A 154 0.99 -0.28 -12.45
C GLY A 154 0.22 -1.28 -13.30
N PRO A 155 -0.96 -0.88 -13.82
CA PRO A 155 -1.53 0.47 -13.81
C PRO A 155 -2.15 0.89 -12.47
N ALA A 156 -2.49 -0.06 -11.59
CA ALA A 156 -3.09 0.22 -10.30
C ALA A 156 -2.54 -0.71 -9.21
N ARG A 157 -2.27 -0.16 -8.04
CA ARG A 157 -1.89 -0.91 -6.86
C ARG A 157 -2.71 -0.51 -5.65
N LEU A 158 -2.93 -1.45 -4.75
CA LEU A 158 -3.39 -1.12 -3.41
C LEU A 158 -2.27 -0.38 -2.67
N LEU A 159 -2.61 0.66 -1.91
CA LEU A 159 -1.70 1.41 -1.06
C LEU A 159 -2.27 1.50 0.35
N VAL A 160 -1.56 0.91 1.31
CA VAL A 160 -1.86 0.93 2.76
C VAL A 160 -0.55 1.25 3.47
N PRO A 161 -0.13 2.52 3.53
CA PRO A 161 1.24 2.90 3.85
C PRO A 161 1.64 2.64 5.30
N HIS A 162 0.70 2.54 6.23
CA HIS A 162 0.96 2.26 7.64
C HIS A 162 1.24 0.78 7.95
N LEU A 163 1.05 -0.10 6.96
CA LEU A 163 1.43 -1.51 7.04
C LEU A 163 2.68 -1.79 6.19
N TYR A 164 3.35 -2.90 6.46
CA TYR A 164 4.45 -3.32 5.59
C TYR A 164 4.00 -3.45 4.13
N PHE A 165 4.87 -3.07 3.21
CA PHE A 165 4.54 -2.79 1.82
C PHE A 165 4.08 -4.00 0.99
N TRP A 166 4.18 -5.23 1.50
CA TRP A 166 3.53 -6.38 0.85
C TRP A 166 2.00 -6.31 0.95
N LYS A 167 1.44 -5.63 1.98
CA LYS A 167 0.01 -5.33 2.09
C LYS A 167 -0.47 -4.33 1.04
N SER A 168 0.44 -3.53 0.49
CA SER A 168 0.19 -2.63 -0.64
C SER A 168 0.37 -3.38 -1.97
N ALA A 169 -0.58 -4.25 -2.29
CA ALA A 169 -0.50 -5.21 -3.40
C ALA A 169 -0.39 -4.55 -4.78
N LYS A 170 0.56 -5.05 -5.60
CA LYS A 170 0.75 -4.64 -7.00
C LYS A 170 -0.33 -5.23 -7.91
N TRP A 171 -0.61 -4.54 -9.02
CA TRP A 171 -1.48 -5.04 -10.10
C TRP A 171 -2.86 -5.46 -9.62
N VAL A 172 -3.44 -4.71 -8.68
CA VAL A 172 -4.72 -5.02 -8.07
C VAL A 172 -5.85 -4.94 -9.10
N ARG A 173 -6.75 -5.93 -9.04
CA ARG A 173 -7.90 -6.07 -9.94
C ARG A 173 -9.22 -6.07 -9.21
N ARG A 174 -9.25 -6.48 -7.95
CA ARG A 174 -10.47 -6.47 -7.16
C ARG A 174 -10.18 -6.50 -5.66
N LEU A 175 -11.14 -5.98 -4.90
CA LEU A 175 -11.24 -6.18 -3.47
C LEU A 175 -12.52 -6.98 -3.19
N ARG A 176 -12.38 -8.14 -2.54
CA ARG A 176 -13.48 -8.99 -2.13
C ARG A 176 -13.70 -8.81 -0.63
N PHE A 177 -14.89 -8.42 -0.23
CA PHE A 177 -15.28 -8.38 1.18
C PHE A 177 -15.42 -9.78 1.76
N MET A 178 -15.01 -9.95 3.02
CA MET A 178 -15.01 -11.22 3.74
C MET A 178 -15.56 -11.04 5.15
N GLU A 179 -16.39 -11.98 5.59
CA GLU A 179 -16.92 -12.04 6.95
C GLU A 179 -15.84 -12.48 7.93
N GLU A 180 -15.04 -13.47 7.55
CA GLU A 180 -13.89 -13.98 8.30
C GLU A 180 -12.58 -13.64 7.60
N ASP A 181 -11.51 -13.52 8.37
CA ASP A 181 -10.18 -13.25 7.84
C ASP A 181 -9.58 -14.51 7.19
N GLU A 182 -9.20 -14.39 5.94
CA GLU A 182 -8.54 -15.44 5.18
C GLU A 182 -7.10 -14.98 4.86
N ARG A 183 -6.11 -15.86 5.04
CA ARG A 183 -4.71 -15.55 4.72
C ARG A 183 -4.49 -15.39 3.22
N GLY A 184 -3.79 -14.32 2.84
CA GLY A 184 -3.31 -14.12 1.47
C GLY A 184 -2.04 -14.92 1.16
N PHE A 185 -1.35 -14.53 0.07
CA PHE A 185 -0.20 -15.27 -0.46
C PHE A 185 0.97 -15.33 0.55
N TRP A 186 1.49 -14.20 1.01
CA TRP A 186 2.63 -14.19 1.95
C TRP A 186 2.23 -14.64 3.35
N GLU A 187 1.04 -14.28 3.79
CA GLU A 187 0.49 -14.66 5.08
C GLU A 187 0.37 -16.20 5.20
N SER A 188 0.02 -16.89 4.09
CA SER A 188 -0.01 -18.36 4.02
C SER A 188 1.38 -19.00 4.02
N LEU A 189 2.42 -18.22 3.70
CA LEU A 189 3.82 -18.66 3.70
C LEU A 189 4.58 -18.25 4.97
N GLY A 190 3.86 -17.82 6.03
CA GLY A 190 4.44 -17.53 7.32
C GLY A 190 4.80 -16.06 7.58
N TYR A 191 4.35 -15.14 6.73
CA TYR A 191 4.41 -13.71 7.05
C TYR A 191 3.30 -13.36 8.05
N HIS A 192 3.53 -12.30 8.84
CA HIS A 192 2.56 -11.86 9.84
C HIS A 192 1.23 -11.46 9.19
N ASN A 193 0.11 -11.87 9.80
CA ASN A 193 -1.20 -11.67 9.21
C ASN A 193 -1.60 -10.18 9.06
N HIS A 194 -1.18 -9.30 9.98
CA HIS A 194 -1.45 -7.85 9.93
C HIS A 194 -0.31 -7.05 9.32
N GLY A 195 0.93 -7.22 9.82
CA GLY A 195 2.12 -6.61 9.22
C GLY A 195 2.36 -5.14 9.59
N ASP A 196 2.18 -4.77 10.88
CA ASP A 196 2.50 -3.45 11.41
C ASP A 196 4.03 -3.26 11.53
N PRO A 197 4.64 -2.31 10.79
CA PRO A 197 6.09 -2.10 10.82
C PRO A 197 6.59 -1.54 12.15
N TRP A 198 5.77 -0.82 12.91
CA TRP A 198 6.13 -0.25 14.20
C TRP A 198 6.17 -1.28 15.32
N LYS A 199 5.49 -2.42 15.13
CA LYS A 199 5.52 -3.60 16.00
C LYS A 199 6.46 -4.68 15.48
N GLU A 200 7.20 -4.40 14.40
CA GLU A 200 8.07 -5.34 13.70
C GLU A 200 7.38 -6.66 13.28
N GLN A 201 6.07 -6.63 13.02
CA GLN A 201 5.26 -7.76 12.62
C GLN A 201 5.64 -8.27 11.21
N ARG A 202 6.76 -9.00 11.11
CA ARG A 202 7.31 -9.52 9.85
C ARG A 202 6.82 -10.93 9.56
N TYR A 203 6.80 -11.79 10.58
CA TYR A 203 6.50 -13.22 10.45
C TYR A 203 5.48 -13.66 11.50
N ASP A 204 4.88 -14.83 11.30
CA ASP A 204 4.01 -15.44 12.31
C ASP A 204 4.78 -15.60 13.64
N GLY A 205 4.20 -15.09 14.72
CA GLY A 205 4.78 -15.15 16.06
C GLY A 205 5.57 -13.91 16.49
N ASP A 206 5.71 -12.88 15.62
CA ASP A 206 6.27 -11.57 15.99
C ASP A 206 5.25 -10.74 16.81
#